data_689ad18f4d0c1cb66c75e00061d7e768
#
_entry.id   689ad18f4d0c1cb66c75e00061d7e768
#
_cell.length_a   1.000
_cell.length_b   1.000
_cell.length_c   1.000
_cell.angle_alpha   90.00
_cell.angle_beta   90.00
_cell.angle_gamma   90.00
#
_symmetry.space_group_name_H-M   'P 1'
#
loop_
_entity.id
_entity.type
_entity.pdbx_description
1 polymer ?
#
loop_
_entity_poly.entity_id
_entity_poly.type
_entity_poly.pdbx_seq_one_letter_code
_entity_poly.pdbx_strand_id
1 'polypeptide(L)'
;AFEMYSHCLDIYPQGAATLYEIAKFYMFLNQPDKGERALKEAVAADPNNYWYNQTLAAYYQNKGEAAKAIYVYEDMVSHFPKRLEPLMSLVDLYNRTKDYQQVINTLNRLEERDGKSEAISMEKFRMYLAMDNDEQAFTEIENLAKEYPYDMRYLTILGDVYMNNGKEEEAYSIFQKVLKEEPGYAPAMLSMATYYEKKGEDSLYQAQLDSILLNDRVESNTKMNIMRQLILRSEQTDKDSIKI
;
A
#
# COMPACT_ATOMS: atom_id res chain seq x y z
N ALA A 1 -15.20 -29.86 27.44
CA ALA A 1 -15.51 -29.43 26.05
C ALA A 1 -14.77 -30.30 25.05
N PHE A 2 -13.42 -30.43 25.09
CA PHE A 2 -12.64 -31.20 24.11
C PHE A 2 -13.12 -32.69 24.03
N GLU A 3 -13.27 -33.36 25.15
CA GLU A 3 -13.76 -34.75 25.19
C GLU A 3 -15.17 -34.92 24.58
N MET A 4 -16.04 -33.96 24.80
CA MET A 4 -17.39 -33.95 24.20
C MET A 4 -17.32 -33.83 22.67
N TYR A 5 -16.48 -32.90 22.17
CA TYR A 5 -16.32 -32.79 20.72
C TYR A 5 -15.64 -34.02 20.11
N SER A 6 -14.67 -34.60 20.78
CA SER A 6 -14.07 -35.88 20.35
C SER A 6 -15.10 -36.97 20.25
N HIS A 7 -15.95 -37.13 21.28
CA HIS A 7 -17.05 -38.11 21.25
C HIS A 7 -18.07 -37.81 20.12
N CYS A 8 -18.35 -36.55 19.83
CA CYS A 8 -19.18 -36.22 18.68
C CYS A 8 -18.57 -36.68 17.35
N LEU A 9 -17.25 -36.61 17.20
CA LEU A 9 -16.57 -37.09 15.99
C LEU A 9 -16.52 -38.60 15.90
N ASP A 10 -16.52 -39.31 17.05
CA ASP A 10 -16.66 -40.78 17.07
C ASP A 10 -18.01 -41.22 16.48
N ILE A 11 -19.06 -40.41 16.70
CA ILE A 11 -20.42 -40.67 16.20
C ILE A 11 -20.58 -40.13 14.76
N TYR A 12 -20.08 -38.93 14.49
CA TYR A 12 -20.17 -38.28 13.19
C TYR A 12 -18.82 -37.64 12.77
N PRO A 13 -17.94 -38.42 12.14
CA PRO A 13 -16.56 -38.02 11.82
C PRO A 13 -16.46 -36.82 10.88
N GLN A 14 -17.49 -36.54 10.08
CA GLN A 14 -17.54 -35.42 9.13
C GLN A 14 -18.29 -34.18 9.66
N GLY A 15 -18.49 -34.11 10.98
CA GLY A 15 -19.16 -32.98 11.60
C GLY A 15 -18.34 -31.67 11.48
N ALA A 16 -18.55 -30.87 10.43
CA ALA A 16 -17.77 -29.68 10.11
C ALA A 16 -17.61 -28.72 11.30
N ALA A 17 -18.72 -28.43 12.01
CA ALA A 17 -18.69 -27.57 13.19
C ALA A 17 -17.84 -28.14 14.31
N THR A 18 -17.93 -29.46 14.54
CA THR A 18 -17.14 -30.16 15.56
C THR A 18 -15.65 -30.18 15.21
N LEU A 19 -15.33 -30.46 13.95
CA LEU A 19 -13.96 -30.38 13.42
C LEU A 19 -13.36 -29.00 13.60
N TYR A 20 -14.12 -27.96 13.30
CA TYR A 20 -13.71 -26.57 13.48
C TYR A 20 -13.42 -26.24 14.95
N GLU A 21 -14.29 -26.61 15.87
CA GLU A 21 -14.08 -26.38 17.30
C GLU A 21 -12.87 -27.18 17.84
N ILE A 22 -12.70 -28.44 17.44
CA ILE A 22 -11.52 -29.22 17.79
C ILE A 22 -10.24 -28.61 17.24
N ALA A 23 -10.25 -28.09 16.04
CA ALA A 23 -9.09 -27.39 15.47
C ALA A 23 -8.63 -26.24 16.38
N LYS A 24 -9.54 -25.42 16.89
CA LYS A 24 -9.25 -24.35 17.84
C LYS A 24 -8.64 -24.85 19.15
N PHE A 25 -9.14 -25.98 19.67
CA PHE A 25 -8.54 -26.61 20.84
C PHE A 25 -7.11 -27.11 20.59
N TYR A 26 -6.85 -27.74 19.45
CA TYR A 26 -5.50 -28.16 19.10
C TYR A 26 -4.54 -26.97 18.97
N MET A 27 -4.99 -25.87 18.39
CA MET A 27 -4.19 -24.65 18.31
C MET A 27 -3.89 -24.07 19.71
N PHE A 28 -4.89 -24.03 20.59
CA PHE A 28 -4.72 -23.61 21.98
C PHE A 28 -3.75 -24.51 22.77
N LEU A 29 -3.77 -25.83 22.52
CA LEU A 29 -2.87 -26.79 23.12
C LEU A 29 -1.47 -26.84 22.48
N ASN A 30 -1.16 -25.89 21.61
CA ASN A 30 0.10 -25.81 20.86
C ASN A 30 0.40 -27.09 20.05
N GLN A 31 -0.65 -27.65 19.44
CA GLN A 31 -0.59 -28.80 18.52
C GLN A 31 -1.00 -28.35 17.10
N PRO A 32 -0.23 -27.49 16.44
CA PRO A 32 -0.64 -26.81 15.20
C PRO A 32 -0.91 -27.79 14.05
N ASP A 33 -0.17 -28.89 13.94
CA ASP A 33 -0.36 -29.87 12.86
C ASP A 33 -1.71 -30.60 12.96
N LYS A 34 -2.16 -30.89 14.17
CA LYS A 34 -3.49 -31.50 14.40
C LYS A 34 -4.58 -30.45 14.14
N GLY A 35 -4.34 -29.20 14.57
CA GLY A 35 -5.24 -28.08 14.32
C GLY A 35 -5.42 -27.83 12.83
N GLU A 36 -4.34 -27.78 12.07
CA GLU A 36 -4.37 -27.63 10.61
C GLU A 36 -5.19 -28.74 9.94
N ARG A 37 -4.93 -29.99 10.33
CA ARG A 37 -5.66 -31.14 9.76
C ARG A 37 -7.15 -31.03 10.02
N ALA A 38 -7.56 -30.83 11.26
CA ALA A 38 -8.96 -30.70 11.63
C ALA A 38 -9.65 -29.51 10.94
N LEU A 39 -8.93 -28.40 10.76
CA LEU A 39 -9.46 -27.22 10.07
C LEU A 39 -9.65 -27.48 8.57
N LYS A 40 -8.72 -28.19 7.93
CA LYS A 40 -8.85 -28.62 6.53
C LYS A 40 -10.03 -29.59 6.34
N GLU A 41 -10.21 -30.50 7.28
CA GLU A 41 -11.35 -31.43 7.27
C GLU A 41 -12.67 -30.67 7.47
N ALA A 42 -12.72 -29.65 8.34
CA ALA A 42 -13.89 -28.79 8.51
C ALA A 42 -14.25 -28.05 7.23
N VAL A 43 -13.27 -27.46 6.54
CA VAL A 43 -13.47 -26.80 5.24
C VAL A 43 -13.93 -27.81 4.18
N ALA A 44 -13.35 -29.00 4.13
CA ALA A 44 -13.74 -30.03 3.18
C ALA A 44 -15.17 -30.53 3.42
N ALA A 45 -15.60 -30.61 4.69
CA ALA A 45 -16.96 -31.04 5.06
C ALA A 45 -18.04 -29.96 4.80
N ASP A 46 -17.66 -28.67 4.86
CA ASP A 46 -18.55 -27.54 4.53
C ASP A 46 -17.76 -26.41 3.84
N PRO A 47 -17.46 -26.56 2.54
CA PRO A 47 -16.68 -25.58 1.79
C PRO A 47 -17.36 -24.22 1.61
N ASN A 48 -18.68 -24.16 1.79
CA ASN A 48 -19.45 -22.94 1.71
C ASN A 48 -19.52 -22.16 3.04
N ASN A 49 -18.83 -22.62 4.07
CA ASN A 49 -18.73 -21.88 5.31
C ASN A 49 -17.59 -20.88 5.25
N TYR A 50 -17.95 -19.62 5.14
CA TYR A 50 -17.01 -18.51 5.08
C TYR A 50 -16.00 -18.51 6.23
N TRP A 51 -16.47 -18.76 7.45
CA TRP A 51 -15.62 -18.66 8.65
C TRP A 51 -14.58 -19.78 8.76
N TYR A 52 -14.89 -20.98 8.26
CA TYR A 52 -13.91 -22.07 8.24
C TYR A 52 -12.78 -21.75 7.26
N ASN A 53 -13.13 -21.29 6.07
CA ASN A 53 -12.15 -20.87 5.06
C ASN A 53 -11.32 -19.68 5.55
N GLN A 54 -11.97 -18.65 6.11
CA GLN A 54 -11.28 -17.49 6.68
C GLN A 54 -10.28 -17.88 7.77
N THR A 55 -10.67 -18.81 8.66
CA THR A 55 -9.78 -19.28 9.74
C THR A 55 -8.60 -20.07 9.19
N LEU A 56 -8.82 -20.89 8.16
CA LEU A 56 -7.75 -21.64 7.50
C LEU A 56 -6.76 -20.70 6.80
N ALA A 57 -7.26 -19.70 6.07
CA ALA A 57 -6.42 -18.71 5.42
C ALA A 57 -5.60 -17.90 6.44
N ALA A 58 -6.25 -17.42 7.51
CA ALA A 58 -5.57 -16.69 8.59
C ALA A 58 -4.52 -17.55 9.32
N TYR A 59 -4.80 -18.84 9.52
CA TYR A 59 -3.82 -19.77 10.08
C TYR A 59 -2.55 -19.84 9.21
N TYR A 60 -2.69 -20.02 7.90
CA TYR A 60 -1.54 -20.03 6.99
C TYR A 60 -0.81 -18.70 6.94
N GLN A 61 -1.54 -17.60 6.95
CA GLN A 61 -0.95 -16.26 6.98
C GLN A 61 -0.11 -16.02 8.25
N ASN A 62 -0.61 -16.43 9.42
CA ASN A 62 0.10 -16.33 10.70
C ASN A 62 1.33 -17.25 10.77
N LYS A 63 1.28 -18.38 10.09
CA LYS A 63 2.40 -19.34 10.00
C LYS A 63 3.47 -18.89 8.99
N GLY A 64 3.21 -17.85 8.21
CA GLY A 64 4.10 -17.37 7.14
C GLY A 64 4.04 -18.19 5.85
N GLU A 65 3.05 -19.10 5.74
CA GLU A 65 2.84 -19.93 4.55
C GLU A 65 1.99 -19.19 3.51
N ALA A 66 2.55 -18.07 2.97
CA ALA A 66 1.84 -17.14 2.10
C ALA A 66 1.17 -17.83 0.90
N ALA A 67 1.85 -18.76 0.23
CA ALA A 67 1.29 -19.47 -0.93
C ALA A 67 0.01 -20.26 -0.59
N LYS A 68 -0.04 -20.90 0.59
CA LYS A 68 -1.24 -21.61 1.04
C LYS A 68 -2.37 -20.65 1.41
N ALA A 69 -2.04 -19.53 2.07
CA ALA A 69 -3.02 -18.50 2.39
C ALA A 69 -3.63 -17.90 1.12
N ILE A 70 -2.81 -17.57 0.13
CA ILE A 70 -3.24 -17.07 -1.19
C ILE A 70 -4.19 -18.08 -1.85
N TYR A 71 -3.83 -19.36 -1.88
CA TYR A 71 -4.68 -20.39 -2.46
C TYR A 71 -6.07 -20.43 -1.81
N VAL A 72 -6.15 -20.37 -0.48
CA VAL A 72 -7.44 -20.37 0.22
C VAL A 72 -8.22 -19.09 -0.04
N TYR A 73 -7.58 -17.93 -0.05
CA TYR A 73 -8.28 -16.67 -0.35
C TYR A 73 -8.76 -16.60 -1.80
N GLU A 74 -8.01 -17.12 -2.78
CA GLU A 74 -8.48 -17.20 -4.18
C GLU A 74 -9.70 -18.11 -4.31
N ASP A 75 -9.70 -19.25 -3.61
CA ASP A 75 -10.85 -20.13 -3.53
C ASP A 75 -12.06 -19.42 -2.90
N MET A 76 -11.85 -18.66 -1.80
CA MET A 76 -12.88 -17.85 -1.16
C MET A 76 -13.45 -16.77 -2.10
N VAL A 77 -12.63 -16.13 -2.92
CA VAL A 77 -13.10 -15.14 -3.91
C VAL A 77 -14.09 -15.75 -4.89
N SER A 78 -13.91 -17.02 -5.23
CA SER A 78 -14.79 -17.76 -6.13
C SER A 78 -16.08 -18.21 -5.46
N HIS A 79 -15.99 -18.71 -4.24
CA HIS A 79 -17.14 -19.22 -3.48
C HIS A 79 -18.00 -18.12 -2.83
N PHE A 80 -17.40 -16.97 -2.51
CA PHE A 80 -18.06 -15.85 -1.84
C PHE A 80 -17.98 -14.54 -2.67
N PRO A 81 -18.55 -14.51 -3.88
CA PRO A 81 -18.35 -13.40 -4.83
C PRO A 81 -18.86 -12.03 -4.35
N LYS A 82 -19.73 -12.02 -3.35
CA LYS A 82 -20.25 -10.77 -2.76
C LYS A 82 -19.37 -10.20 -1.65
N ARG A 83 -18.34 -10.95 -1.24
CA ARG A 83 -17.43 -10.52 -0.19
C ARG A 83 -16.16 -9.93 -0.78
N LEU A 84 -15.76 -8.77 -0.29
CA LEU A 84 -14.55 -8.09 -0.71
C LEU A 84 -13.35 -8.43 0.17
N GLU A 85 -13.59 -8.88 1.39
CA GLU A 85 -12.55 -9.14 2.38
C GLU A 85 -11.47 -10.14 1.90
N PRO A 86 -11.79 -11.22 1.17
CA PRO A 86 -10.75 -12.09 0.61
C PRO A 86 -9.85 -11.38 -0.40
N LEU A 87 -10.40 -10.50 -1.25
CA LEU A 87 -9.59 -9.70 -2.18
C LEU A 87 -8.67 -8.72 -1.43
N MET A 88 -9.17 -8.07 -0.38
CA MET A 88 -8.35 -7.18 0.46
C MET A 88 -7.20 -7.95 1.12
N SER A 89 -7.46 -9.18 1.60
CA SER A 89 -6.43 -10.04 2.17
C SER A 89 -5.38 -10.48 1.13
N LEU A 90 -5.80 -10.72 -0.12
CA LEU A 90 -4.90 -11.01 -1.23
C LEU A 90 -4.01 -9.81 -1.57
N VAL A 91 -4.55 -8.59 -1.58
CA VAL A 91 -3.75 -7.36 -1.78
C VAL A 91 -2.64 -7.27 -0.73
N ASP A 92 -2.97 -7.46 0.57
CA ASP A 92 -1.99 -7.44 1.65
C ASP A 92 -0.92 -8.54 1.49
N LEU A 93 -1.32 -9.77 1.17
CA LEU A 93 -0.39 -10.88 0.97
C LEU A 93 0.54 -10.68 -0.22
N TYR A 94 0.01 -10.25 -1.36
CA TYR A 94 0.82 -9.96 -2.54
C TYR A 94 1.76 -8.78 -2.31
N ASN A 95 1.34 -7.75 -1.56
CA ASN A 95 2.21 -6.66 -1.15
C ASN A 95 3.38 -7.15 -0.28
N ARG A 96 3.11 -7.99 0.71
CA ARG A 96 4.15 -8.58 1.58
C ARG A 96 5.12 -9.46 0.82
N THR A 97 4.66 -10.18 -0.19
CA THR A 97 5.49 -11.01 -1.06
C THR A 97 6.14 -10.22 -2.20
N LYS A 98 5.85 -8.91 -2.31
CA LYS A 98 6.31 -8.00 -3.36
C LYS A 98 5.91 -8.43 -4.78
N ASP A 99 4.83 -9.16 -4.91
CA ASP A 99 4.24 -9.51 -6.19
C ASP A 99 3.29 -8.40 -6.65
N TYR A 100 3.89 -7.26 -7.02
CA TYR A 100 3.16 -6.03 -7.32
C TYR A 100 2.21 -6.19 -8.53
N GLN A 101 2.53 -7.08 -9.47
CA GLN A 101 1.62 -7.37 -10.58
C GLN A 101 0.32 -8.02 -10.08
N GLN A 102 0.40 -8.95 -9.13
CA GLN A 102 -0.79 -9.56 -8.54
C GLN A 102 -1.55 -8.60 -7.63
N VAL A 103 -0.86 -7.65 -6.99
CA VAL A 103 -1.54 -6.54 -6.30
C VAL A 103 -2.43 -5.78 -7.28
N ILE A 104 -1.88 -5.32 -8.42
CA ILE A 104 -2.63 -4.58 -9.44
C ILE A 104 -3.80 -5.41 -9.98
N ASN A 105 -3.57 -6.69 -10.32
CA ASN A 105 -4.62 -7.59 -10.79
C ASN A 105 -5.76 -7.72 -9.76
N THR A 106 -5.41 -7.81 -8.49
CA THR A 106 -6.41 -7.92 -7.40
C THR A 106 -7.15 -6.61 -7.15
N LEU A 107 -6.46 -5.47 -7.26
CA LEU A 107 -7.08 -4.14 -7.20
C LEU A 107 -8.05 -3.92 -8.37
N ASN A 108 -7.72 -4.40 -9.58
CA ASN A 108 -8.66 -4.36 -10.71
C ASN A 108 -9.93 -5.18 -10.43
N ARG A 109 -9.79 -6.36 -9.82
CA ARG A 109 -10.95 -7.19 -9.41
C ARG A 109 -11.79 -6.51 -8.33
N LEU A 110 -11.16 -5.75 -7.41
CA LEU A 110 -11.88 -4.92 -6.44
C LEU A 110 -12.65 -3.80 -7.15
N GLU A 111 -12.01 -3.10 -8.07
CA GLU A 111 -12.60 -2.02 -8.85
C GLU A 111 -13.80 -2.49 -9.69
N GLU A 112 -13.71 -3.68 -10.30
CA GLU A 112 -14.83 -4.31 -11.04
C GLU A 112 -16.04 -4.63 -10.16
N ARG A 113 -15.83 -4.91 -8.86
CA ARG A 113 -16.90 -5.31 -7.94
C ARG A 113 -17.51 -4.17 -7.15
N ASP A 114 -16.67 -3.25 -6.68
CA ASP A 114 -17.05 -2.16 -5.77
C ASP A 114 -16.99 -0.77 -6.43
N GLY A 115 -16.46 -0.72 -7.64
CA GLY A 115 -16.26 0.52 -8.37
C GLY A 115 -14.89 1.14 -8.12
N LYS A 116 -14.58 2.16 -8.94
CA LYS A 116 -13.34 2.91 -8.85
C LYS A 116 -13.31 3.73 -7.56
N SER A 117 -12.17 3.75 -6.89
CA SER A 117 -11.94 4.58 -5.72
C SER A 117 -10.56 5.24 -5.75
N GLU A 118 -10.47 6.41 -5.13
CA GLU A 118 -9.21 7.14 -4.91
C GLU A 118 -8.12 6.23 -4.30
N ALA A 119 -8.48 5.44 -3.27
CA ALA A 119 -7.57 4.55 -2.58
C ALA A 119 -7.00 3.47 -3.52
N ILE A 120 -7.84 2.88 -4.37
CA ILE A 120 -7.42 1.87 -5.35
C ILE A 120 -6.47 2.50 -6.38
N SER A 121 -6.82 3.65 -6.95
CA SER A 121 -5.98 4.32 -7.96
C SER A 121 -4.63 4.75 -7.38
N MET A 122 -4.59 5.27 -6.15
CA MET A 122 -3.33 5.61 -5.48
C MET A 122 -2.47 4.38 -5.17
N GLU A 123 -3.08 3.26 -4.81
CA GLU A 123 -2.32 2.02 -4.58
C GLU A 123 -1.77 1.45 -5.89
N LYS A 124 -2.55 1.46 -6.98
CA LYS A 124 -2.06 1.11 -8.33
C LYS A 124 -0.89 2.00 -8.74
N PHE A 125 -1.02 3.31 -8.55
CA PHE A 125 0.07 4.26 -8.82
C PHE A 125 1.37 3.86 -8.10
N ARG A 126 1.29 3.55 -6.80
CA ARG A 126 2.46 3.11 -6.02
C ARG A 126 3.05 1.80 -6.54
N MET A 127 2.19 0.85 -6.93
CA MET A 127 2.64 -0.44 -7.46
C MET A 127 3.34 -0.27 -8.81
N TYR A 128 2.80 0.58 -9.69
CA TYR A 128 3.44 0.87 -10.97
C TYR A 128 4.81 1.53 -10.78
N LEU A 129 4.95 2.47 -9.84
CA LEU A 129 6.26 3.05 -9.48
C LEU A 129 7.23 1.99 -8.92
N ALA A 130 6.75 1.09 -8.07
CA ALA A 130 7.57 0.01 -7.51
C ALA A 130 8.03 -1.02 -8.57
N MET A 131 7.39 -1.04 -9.74
CA MET A 131 7.74 -1.87 -10.90
C MET A 131 8.53 -1.10 -11.97
N ASP A 132 8.92 0.14 -11.70
CA ASP A 132 9.55 1.04 -12.69
C ASP A 132 8.68 1.23 -13.97
N ASN A 133 7.36 1.13 -13.81
CA ASN A 133 6.40 1.31 -14.91
C ASN A 133 5.82 2.73 -14.87
N ASP A 134 6.65 3.68 -15.28
CA ASP A 134 6.34 5.11 -15.22
C ASP A 134 5.14 5.50 -16.09
N GLU A 135 4.91 4.82 -17.21
CA GLU A 135 3.79 5.10 -18.12
C GLU A 135 2.44 4.84 -17.46
N GLN A 136 2.30 3.70 -16.80
CA GLN A 136 1.06 3.35 -16.10
C GLN A 136 0.89 4.16 -14.82
N ALA A 137 1.98 4.42 -14.08
CA ALA A 137 1.95 5.31 -12.94
C ALA A 137 1.49 6.71 -13.33
N PHE A 138 2.03 7.27 -14.41
CA PHE A 138 1.59 8.55 -14.96
C PHE A 138 0.10 8.56 -15.28
N THR A 139 -0.39 7.51 -15.95
CA THR A 139 -1.81 7.39 -16.33
C THR A 139 -2.72 7.41 -15.09
N GLU A 140 -2.38 6.71 -14.03
CA GLU A 140 -3.18 6.67 -12.80
C GLU A 140 -3.24 8.04 -12.12
N ILE A 141 -2.08 8.73 -11.97
CA ILE A 141 -2.06 10.05 -11.30
C ILE A 141 -2.68 11.14 -12.16
N GLU A 142 -2.54 11.08 -13.49
CA GLU A 142 -3.19 12.00 -14.41
C GLU A 142 -4.73 11.88 -14.32
N ASN A 143 -5.24 10.66 -14.25
CA ASN A 143 -6.66 10.41 -14.07
C ASN A 143 -7.18 10.94 -12.73
N LEU A 144 -6.43 10.73 -11.63
CA LEU A 144 -6.77 11.29 -10.32
C LEU A 144 -6.78 12.82 -10.34
N ALA A 145 -5.78 13.45 -10.94
CA ALA A 145 -5.73 14.90 -11.03
C ALA A 145 -6.85 15.49 -11.90
N LYS A 146 -7.33 14.75 -12.91
CA LYS A 146 -8.51 15.14 -13.72
C LYS A 146 -9.80 14.99 -12.94
N GLU A 147 -9.94 13.92 -12.16
CA GLU A 147 -11.14 13.64 -11.36
C GLU A 147 -11.24 14.60 -10.15
N TYR A 148 -10.08 14.94 -9.56
CA TYR A 148 -9.97 15.84 -8.40
C TYR A 148 -9.13 17.10 -8.74
N PRO A 149 -9.60 18.02 -9.60
CA PRO A 149 -8.78 19.11 -10.17
C PRO A 149 -8.38 20.20 -9.17
N TYR A 150 -8.94 20.16 -7.96
CA TYR A 150 -8.63 21.07 -6.86
C TYR A 150 -7.91 20.38 -5.69
N ASP A 151 -7.55 19.10 -5.83
CA ASP A 151 -6.77 18.42 -4.82
C ASP A 151 -5.27 18.66 -5.07
N MET A 152 -4.67 19.47 -4.20
CA MET A 152 -3.28 19.88 -4.31
C MET A 152 -2.31 18.70 -4.20
N ARG A 153 -2.71 17.60 -3.54
CA ARG A 153 -1.90 16.39 -3.43
C ARG A 153 -1.66 15.75 -4.80
N TYR A 154 -2.75 15.53 -5.57
CA TYR A 154 -2.64 14.89 -6.90
C TYR A 154 -1.98 15.80 -7.92
N LEU A 155 -2.28 17.10 -7.87
CA LEU A 155 -1.61 18.06 -8.74
C LEU A 155 -0.10 18.09 -8.47
N THR A 156 0.31 18.11 -7.21
CA THR A 156 1.74 18.12 -6.86
C THR A 156 2.43 16.81 -7.29
N ILE A 157 1.83 15.66 -7.00
CA ILE A 157 2.36 14.35 -7.45
C ILE A 157 2.46 14.30 -8.98
N LEU A 158 1.45 14.79 -9.70
CA LEU A 158 1.49 14.87 -11.16
C LEU A 158 2.63 15.74 -11.65
N GLY A 159 2.86 16.91 -11.02
CA GLY A 159 4.01 17.76 -11.30
C GLY A 159 5.35 17.05 -11.08
N ASP A 160 5.49 16.31 -9.98
CA ASP A 160 6.69 15.53 -9.69
C ASP A 160 6.93 14.43 -10.75
N VAL A 161 5.87 13.77 -11.19
CA VAL A 161 5.95 12.76 -12.27
C VAL A 161 6.34 13.43 -13.61
N TYR A 162 5.79 14.59 -13.94
CA TYR A 162 6.23 15.35 -15.12
C TYR A 162 7.72 15.72 -15.03
N MET A 163 8.17 16.18 -13.88
CA MET A 163 9.57 16.55 -13.65
C MET A 163 10.53 15.37 -13.81
N ASN A 164 10.14 14.19 -13.30
CA ASN A 164 10.93 12.96 -13.42
C ASN A 164 10.98 12.44 -14.88
N ASN A 165 9.95 12.72 -15.67
CA ASN A 165 9.87 12.37 -17.09
C ASN A 165 10.46 13.44 -18.02
N GLY A 166 11.21 14.40 -17.51
CA GLY A 166 11.86 15.46 -18.29
C GLY A 166 10.91 16.54 -18.85
N LYS A 167 9.66 16.57 -18.38
CA LYS A 167 8.64 17.59 -18.73
C LYS A 167 8.64 18.70 -17.68
N GLU A 168 9.76 19.37 -17.55
CA GLU A 168 10.04 20.28 -16.45
C GLU A 168 9.17 21.54 -16.50
N GLU A 169 8.83 22.04 -17.69
CA GLU A 169 8.01 23.26 -17.83
C GLU A 169 6.54 22.97 -17.45
N GLU A 170 6.03 21.79 -17.80
CA GLU A 170 4.71 21.35 -17.37
C GLU A 170 4.65 21.18 -15.85
N ALA A 171 5.69 20.58 -15.25
CA ALA A 171 5.82 20.47 -13.82
C ALA A 171 5.81 21.83 -13.12
N TYR A 172 6.61 22.77 -13.61
CA TYR A 172 6.67 24.13 -13.09
C TYR A 172 5.32 24.82 -13.12
N SER A 173 4.61 24.72 -14.25
CA SER A 173 3.27 25.30 -14.40
C SER A 173 2.27 24.75 -13.36
N ILE A 174 2.34 23.44 -13.09
CA ILE A 174 1.50 22.80 -12.09
C ILE A 174 1.86 23.29 -10.68
N PHE A 175 3.14 23.34 -10.32
CA PHE A 175 3.58 23.82 -9.01
C PHE A 175 3.18 25.27 -8.78
N GLN A 176 3.32 26.13 -9.80
CA GLN A 176 2.84 27.52 -9.73
C GLN A 176 1.33 27.60 -9.49
N LYS A 177 0.54 26.78 -10.20
CA LYS A 177 -0.91 26.71 -9.99
C LYS A 177 -1.24 26.32 -8.56
N VAL A 178 -0.61 25.26 -8.04
CA VAL A 178 -0.82 24.81 -6.65
C VAL A 178 -0.47 25.90 -5.65
N LEU A 179 0.70 26.53 -5.78
CA LEU A 179 1.16 27.56 -4.87
C LEU A 179 0.39 28.89 -4.98
N LYS A 180 -0.28 29.13 -6.11
CA LYS A 180 -1.21 30.25 -6.24
C LYS A 180 -2.48 30.05 -5.44
N GLU A 181 -3.02 28.82 -5.44
CA GLU A 181 -4.22 28.47 -4.68
C GLU A 181 -3.91 28.29 -3.18
N GLU A 182 -2.78 27.63 -2.87
CA GLU A 182 -2.32 27.37 -1.51
C GLU A 182 -0.83 27.74 -1.31
N PRO A 183 -0.53 29.02 -1.05
CA PRO A 183 0.86 29.52 -0.96
C PRO A 183 1.74 28.86 0.11
N GLY A 184 1.13 28.16 1.08
CA GLY A 184 1.82 27.46 2.17
C GLY A 184 1.87 25.95 2.00
N TYR A 185 1.49 25.42 0.83
CA TYR A 185 1.46 23.98 0.60
C TYR A 185 2.89 23.42 0.49
N ALA A 186 3.40 22.90 1.61
CA ALA A 186 4.77 22.45 1.76
C ALA A 186 5.26 21.45 0.69
N PRO A 187 4.47 20.43 0.28
CA PRO A 187 4.92 19.53 -0.79
C PRO A 187 5.23 20.24 -2.09
N ALA A 188 4.36 21.13 -2.58
CA ALA A 188 4.61 21.88 -3.81
C ALA A 188 5.76 22.90 -3.67
N MET A 189 5.95 23.49 -2.49
CA MET A 189 7.10 24.35 -2.22
C MET A 189 8.42 23.58 -2.34
N LEU A 190 8.46 22.33 -1.82
CA LEU A 190 9.62 21.45 -1.92
C LEU A 190 9.87 21.00 -3.37
N SER A 191 8.83 20.64 -4.09
CA SER A 191 8.92 20.27 -5.51
C SER A 191 9.44 21.45 -6.36
N MET A 192 9.00 22.67 -6.06
CA MET A 192 9.50 23.88 -6.71
C MET A 192 10.99 24.12 -6.39
N ALA A 193 11.43 23.90 -5.15
CA ALA A 193 12.84 23.97 -4.80
C ALA A 193 13.66 22.94 -5.61
N THR A 194 13.19 21.70 -5.69
CA THR A 194 13.84 20.65 -6.50
C THR A 194 13.90 21.01 -7.99
N TYR A 195 12.87 21.69 -8.51
CA TYR A 195 12.87 22.20 -9.88
C TYR A 195 14.01 23.22 -10.09
N TYR A 196 14.15 24.22 -9.21
CA TYR A 196 15.22 25.21 -9.30
C TYR A 196 16.61 24.58 -9.15
N GLU A 197 16.76 23.61 -8.27
CA GLU A 197 18.01 22.83 -8.12
C GLU A 197 18.40 22.12 -9.42
N LYS A 198 17.47 21.44 -10.06
CA LYS A 198 17.71 20.76 -11.36
C LYS A 198 18.08 21.73 -12.49
N LYS A 199 17.53 22.95 -12.46
CA LYS A 199 17.85 24.00 -13.43
C LYS A 199 19.19 24.69 -13.15
N GLY A 200 19.82 24.44 -12.01
CA GLY A 200 21.04 25.11 -11.58
C GLY A 200 20.80 26.59 -11.15
N GLU A 201 19.58 26.89 -10.77
CA GLU A 201 19.15 28.22 -10.33
C GLU A 201 19.34 28.40 -8.82
N ASP A 202 20.60 28.37 -8.37
CA ASP A 202 20.96 28.30 -6.93
C ASP A 202 20.31 29.40 -6.10
N SER A 203 20.22 30.62 -6.64
CA SER A 203 19.59 31.75 -5.95
C SER A 203 18.11 31.55 -5.70
N LEU A 204 17.38 31.00 -6.69
CA LEU A 204 15.96 30.70 -6.56
C LEU A 204 15.72 29.49 -5.66
N TYR A 205 16.58 28.48 -5.76
CA TYR A 205 16.56 27.34 -4.84
C TYR A 205 16.69 27.80 -3.38
N GLN A 206 17.70 28.63 -3.08
CA GLN A 206 17.91 29.15 -1.73
C GLN A 206 16.73 30.00 -1.24
N ALA A 207 16.24 30.90 -2.09
CA ALA A 207 15.07 31.74 -1.78
C ALA A 207 13.82 30.89 -1.49
N GLN A 208 13.64 29.78 -2.22
CA GLN A 208 12.53 28.85 -1.99
C GLN A 208 12.66 28.11 -0.65
N LEU A 209 13.87 27.66 -0.28
CA LEU A 209 14.12 27.05 1.02
C LEU A 209 13.88 28.04 2.17
N ASP A 210 14.36 29.27 2.05
CA ASP A 210 14.12 30.31 3.04
C ASP A 210 12.61 30.59 3.19
N SER A 211 11.88 30.65 2.08
CA SER A 211 10.43 30.77 2.08
C SER A 211 9.73 29.64 2.85
N ILE A 212 10.19 28.40 2.68
CA ILE A 212 9.64 27.24 3.43
C ILE A 212 9.93 27.36 4.93
N LEU A 213 11.18 27.68 5.27
CA LEU A 213 11.63 27.74 6.67
C LEU A 213 10.94 28.89 7.44
N LEU A 214 10.66 30.02 6.79
CA LEU A 214 10.02 31.18 7.37
C LEU A 214 8.48 31.14 7.34
N ASN A 215 7.88 30.20 6.59
CA ASN A 215 6.43 30.11 6.44
C ASN A 215 5.77 29.46 7.66
N ASP A 216 4.95 30.21 8.38
CA ASP A 216 4.26 29.72 9.61
C ASP A 216 3.23 28.60 9.32
N ARG A 217 2.79 28.44 8.08
CA ARG A 217 1.86 27.37 7.67
C ARG A 217 2.56 26.01 7.46
N VAL A 218 3.88 26.01 7.34
CA VAL A 218 4.67 24.79 7.16
C VAL A 218 4.98 24.19 8.55
N GLU A 219 4.67 22.91 8.69
CA GLU A 219 4.88 22.18 9.95
C GLU A 219 6.36 22.17 10.39
N SER A 220 6.56 22.26 11.70
CA SER A 220 7.91 22.26 12.30
C SER A 220 8.74 21.03 11.95
N ASN A 221 8.11 19.86 11.84
CA ASN A 221 8.80 18.62 11.43
C ASN A 221 9.35 18.70 10.01
N THR A 222 8.60 19.30 9.08
CA THR A 222 9.06 19.52 7.70
C THR A 222 10.27 20.46 7.68
N LYS A 223 10.19 21.58 8.42
CA LYS A 223 11.32 22.52 8.56
C LYS A 223 12.56 21.85 9.15
N MET A 224 12.40 21.07 10.21
CA MET A 224 13.52 20.33 10.81
C MET A 224 14.17 19.33 9.84
N ASN A 225 13.38 18.63 9.04
CA ASN A 225 13.92 17.71 8.04
C ASN A 225 14.73 18.43 6.96
N ILE A 226 14.24 19.57 6.48
CA ILE A 226 14.97 20.43 5.52
C ILE A 226 16.29 20.90 6.14
N MET A 227 16.27 21.45 7.35
CA MET A 227 17.47 21.92 8.04
C MET A 227 18.49 20.79 8.22
N ARG A 228 18.04 19.60 8.59
CA ARG A 228 18.93 18.43 8.73
C ARG A 228 19.58 18.06 7.40
N GLN A 229 18.83 18.08 6.30
CA GLN A 229 19.39 17.80 4.96
C GLN A 229 20.42 18.85 4.54
N LEU A 230 20.14 20.13 4.80
CA LEU A 230 21.09 21.22 4.51
C LEU A 230 22.40 21.07 5.31
N ILE A 231 22.31 20.73 6.58
CA ILE A 231 23.50 20.46 7.44
C ILE A 231 24.31 19.30 6.86
N LEU A 232 23.67 18.19 6.53
CA LEU A 232 24.36 17.02 5.97
C LEU A 232 25.07 17.33 4.65
N ARG A 233 24.44 18.16 3.79
CA ARG A 233 25.04 18.63 2.53
C ARG A 233 26.26 19.52 2.79
N SER A 234 26.16 20.48 3.71
CA SER A 234 27.30 21.35 4.04
C SER A 234 28.51 20.56 4.57
N GLU A 235 28.28 19.57 5.46
CA GLU A 235 29.34 18.71 5.97
C GLU A 235 29.97 17.83 4.88
N GLN A 236 29.22 17.44 3.86
CA GLN A 236 29.72 16.65 2.74
C GLN A 236 30.57 17.50 1.79
N THR A 237 30.15 18.72 1.51
CA THR A 237 30.89 19.69 0.70
C THR A 237 32.20 20.07 1.38
N ASP A 238 32.21 20.27 2.69
CA ASP A 238 33.41 20.56 3.45
C ASP A 238 34.43 19.40 3.46
N LYS A 239 33.93 18.15 3.54
CA LYS A 239 34.78 16.94 3.45
C LYS A 239 35.39 16.74 2.08
N ASP A 240 34.69 17.10 1.01
CA ASP A 240 35.18 17.00 -0.36
C ASP A 240 36.19 18.10 -0.69
N SER A 241 36.04 19.30 -0.10
CA SER A 241 36.98 20.40 -0.26
C SER A 241 38.32 20.19 0.49
N ILE A 242 38.35 19.29 1.50
CA ILE A 242 39.56 18.94 2.24
C ILE A 242 40.40 17.84 1.53
N LYS A 243 39.83 17.15 0.54
CA LYS A 243 40.47 16.08 -0.23
C LYS A 243 41.25 16.55 -1.47
N ILE A 244 41.26 17.86 -1.75
CA ILE A 244 42.04 18.51 -2.82
C ILE A 244 43.29 19.15 -2.22
#